data_78a69ecd320eae6b2f5ce56a6802c58f
#
_entry.id   78a69ecd320eae6b2f5ce56a6802c58f
#
_cell.length_a   1.000
_cell.length_b   1.000
_cell.length_c   1.000
_cell.angle_alpha   90.00
_cell.angle_beta   90.00
_cell.angle_gamma   90.00
#
_symmetry.space_group_name_H-M   'P 1'
#
loop_
_entity.id
_entity.type
_entity.pdbx_description
1 polymer ?
#
loop_
_entity_poly.entity_id
_entity_poly.type
_entity_poly.pdbx_seq_one_letter_code
_entity_poly.pdbx_strand_id
1 'polypeptide(L)'
;WYNGYSSEIKYMLKQRTLKSLIRATGVGLHSGVKVNLVLRPAAPHTGVVFRRVDLDPPVDLVTDPNAVVDTRLCSGLARGDVKVATIEHLMSALAGLGVDNVYVDVDAPEIPILDGSAGPFVFLLQSAGIEEQNAPKKFVRVKKRVEVREGDKWARLDPYDGFRLDFSIEF
;
A
#
# COMPACT_ATOMS: atom_id res chain seq x y z
N TRP A 1 23.83 41.08 -13.64
CA TRP A 1 23.40 40.79 -12.27
C TRP A 1 21.88 40.93 -12.27
N TYR A 2 21.15 39.87 -12.50
CA TYR A 2 19.70 39.76 -12.26
C TYR A 2 19.45 38.61 -11.30
N ASN A 3 19.24 38.93 -10.03
CA ASN A 3 18.70 38.04 -9.06
C ASN A 3 17.17 38.02 -9.25
N GLY A 4 16.67 37.09 -10.04
CA GLY A 4 15.26 36.78 -10.13
C GLY A 4 14.93 35.66 -9.15
N TYR A 5 14.61 35.99 -7.90
CA TYR A 5 13.87 35.07 -7.05
C TYR A 5 12.41 35.05 -7.54
N SER A 6 12.08 34.14 -8.43
CA SER A 6 10.68 33.77 -8.63
C SER A 6 10.23 32.97 -7.41
N SER A 7 9.40 33.59 -6.61
CA SER A 7 8.68 32.92 -5.54
C SER A 7 7.61 31.97 -6.14
N GLU A 8 8.06 30.88 -6.77
CA GLU A 8 7.18 29.75 -6.98
C GLU A 8 6.91 29.15 -5.60
N ILE A 9 5.74 29.46 -5.05
CA ILE A 9 5.14 28.68 -3.97
C ILE A 9 4.92 27.29 -4.56
N LYS A 10 5.93 26.44 -4.48
CA LYS A 10 5.78 25.02 -4.76
C LYS A 10 4.75 24.50 -3.75
N TYR A 11 3.53 24.24 -4.21
CA TYR A 11 2.57 23.47 -3.46
C TYR A 11 3.19 22.08 -3.23
N MET A 12 3.85 21.94 -2.10
CA MET A 12 4.41 20.66 -1.69
C MET A 12 3.25 19.76 -1.31
N LEU A 13 2.99 18.72 -2.12
CA LEU A 13 2.04 17.69 -1.75
C LEU A 13 2.48 17.06 -0.43
N LYS A 14 1.53 16.97 0.50
CA LYS A 14 1.77 16.44 1.84
C LYS A 14 1.45 14.96 1.91
N GLN A 15 2.11 14.28 2.84
CA GLN A 15 1.76 12.92 3.21
C GLN A 15 0.37 12.88 3.82
N ARG A 16 -0.29 11.71 3.74
CA ARG A 16 -1.64 11.50 4.23
C ARG A 16 -1.70 10.26 5.12
N THR A 17 -2.57 10.34 6.13
CA THR A 17 -2.95 9.23 6.99
C THR A 17 -4.47 9.21 7.21
N LEU A 18 -4.97 8.29 8.01
CA LEU A 18 -6.38 8.25 8.40
C LEU A 18 -6.65 9.24 9.52
N LYS A 19 -7.87 9.81 9.59
CA LYS A 19 -8.31 10.65 10.72
C LYS A 19 -8.67 9.81 11.94
N SER A 20 -9.25 8.64 11.71
CA SER A 20 -9.68 7.73 12.76
C SER A 20 -9.40 6.28 12.39
N LEU A 21 -9.38 5.41 13.40
CA LEU A 21 -9.30 3.98 13.14
C LEU A 21 -10.64 3.45 12.58
N ILE A 22 -10.55 2.41 11.75
CA ILE A 22 -11.72 1.69 11.25
C ILE A 22 -11.47 0.18 11.31
N ARG A 23 -12.56 -0.59 11.48
CA ARG A 23 -12.52 -2.05 11.60
C ARG A 23 -13.36 -2.70 10.51
N ALA A 24 -12.90 -3.84 10.07
CA ALA A 24 -13.66 -4.73 9.21
C ALA A 24 -13.41 -6.19 9.62
N THR A 25 -14.33 -7.04 9.28
CA THR A 25 -14.19 -8.49 9.45
C THR A 25 -14.56 -9.14 8.13
N GLY A 26 -13.80 -10.13 7.73
CA GLY A 26 -14.05 -10.92 6.53
C GLY A 26 -13.39 -12.28 6.62
N VAL A 27 -13.16 -12.90 5.47
CA VAL A 27 -12.53 -14.22 5.35
C VAL A 27 -11.36 -14.13 4.38
N GLY A 28 -10.27 -14.79 4.68
CA GLY A 28 -9.14 -14.94 3.75
C GLY A 28 -9.51 -15.84 2.59
N LEU A 29 -9.18 -15.45 1.36
CA LEU A 29 -9.52 -16.18 0.13
C LEU A 29 -8.87 -17.57 0.10
N HIS A 30 -7.58 -17.64 0.43
CA HIS A 30 -6.80 -18.86 0.35
C HIS A 30 -6.85 -19.67 1.66
N SER A 31 -6.89 -18.97 2.79
CA SER A 31 -6.89 -19.61 4.10
C SER A 31 -8.25 -20.10 4.56
N GLY A 32 -9.34 -19.47 4.09
CA GLY A 32 -10.69 -19.70 4.59
C GLY A 32 -10.89 -19.24 6.04
N VAL A 33 -9.90 -18.59 6.64
CA VAL A 33 -9.91 -18.17 8.05
C VAL A 33 -10.62 -16.83 8.19
N LYS A 34 -11.38 -16.66 9.27
CA LYS A 34 -11.95 -15.36 9.65
C LYS A 34 -10.82 -14.41 10.02
N VAL A 35 -10.88 -13.20 9.50
CA VAL A 35 -9.87 -12.14 9.69
C VAL A 35 -10.54 -10.91 10.26
N ASN A 36 -10.03 -10.41 11.38
CA ASN A 36 -10.35 -9.08 11.87
C ASN A 36 -9.25 -8.12 11.44
N LEU A 37 -9.64 -7.09 10.71
CA LEU A 37 -8.79 -6.04 10.18
C LEU A 37 -9.04 -4.74 10.94
N VAL A 38 -7.98 -4.07 11.37
CA VAL A 38 -8.05 -2.71 11.92
C VAL A 38 -7.07 -1.82 11.18
N LEU A 39 -7.57 -0.78 10.53
CA LEU A 39 -6.75 0.27 9.93
C LEU A 39 -6.64 1.43 10.91
N ARG A 40 -5.41 1.85 11.24
CA ARG A 40 -5.14 2.90 12.22
C ARG A 40 -4.26 4.00 11.62
N PRO A 41 -4.48 5.27 12.03
CA PRO A 41 -3.56 6.36 11.71
C PRO A 41 -2.12 6.02 12.09
N ALA A 42 -1.17 6.52 11.32
CA ALA A 42 0.26 6.38 11.60
C ALA A 42 0.98 7.72 11.45
N ALA A 43 2.10 7.89 12.15
CA ALA A 43 2.92 9.09 12.09
C ALA A 43 3.50 9.31 10.67
N PRO A 44 3.88 10.54 10.31
CA PRO A 44 4.61 10.81 9.07
C PRO A 44 5.83 9.88 8.91
N HIS A 45 6.09 9.47 7.69
CA HIS A 45 7.21 8.59 7.31
C HIS A 45 7.13 7.15 7.81
N THR A 46 6.02 6.73 8.42
CA THR A 46 5.79 5.32 8.82
C THR A 46 5.67 4.40 7.61
N GLY A 47 5.03 4.86 6.53
CA GLY A 47 4.61 4.00 5.42
C GLY A 47 3.41 3.12 5.77
N VAL A 48 3.18 2.09 4.99
CA VAL A 48 2.18 1.05 5.26
C VAL A 48 2.85 -0.06 6.04
N VAL A 49 2.37 -0.33 7.25
CA VAL A 49 2.91 -1.37 8.13
C VAL A 49 1.82 -2.36 8.48
N PHE A 50 1.99 -3.60 8.06
CA PHE A 50 1.13 -4.71 8.45
C PHE A 50 1.61 -5.27 9.78
N ARG A 51 0.67 -5.47 10.71
CA ARG A 51 0.97 -5.98 12.05
C ARG A 51 0.15 -7.22 12.35
N ARG A 52 0.83 -8.34 12.58
CA ARG A 52 0.22 -9.59 13.05
C ARG A 52 -0.01 -9.50 14.55
N VAL A 53 -1.26 -9.17 14.92
CA VAL A 53 -1.65 -8.95 16.32
C VAL A 53 -2.06 -10.22 17.06
N ASP A 54 -2.18 -11.32 16.35
CA ASP A 54 -2.45 -12.66 16.89
C ASP A 54 -1.19 -13.36 17.43
N LEU A 55 -0.01 -12.74 17.22
CA LEU A 55 1.26 -13.27 17.69
C LEU A 55 1.70 -12.59 18.99
N ASP A 56 2.46 -13.27 19.81
CA ASP A 56 3.04 -12.74 21.05
C ASP A 56 4.57 -12.90 21.04
N PRO A 57 5.34 -11.80 20.95
CA PRO A 57 4.86 -10.42 20.72
C PRO A 57 4.32 -10.21 19.29
N PRO A 58 3.50 -9.15 19.08
CA PRO A 58 3.03 -8.78 17.73
C PRO A 58 4.21 -8.49 16.79
N VAL A 59 4.06 -8.85 15.52
CA VAL A 59 5.13 -8.72 14.51
C VAL A 59 4.74 -7.73 13.43
N ASP A 60 5.62 -6.75 13.19
CA ASP A 60 5.47 -5.77 12.13
C ASP A 60 6.16 -6.23 10.84
N LEU A 61 5.43 -6.13 9.72
CA LEU A 61 5.91 -6.32 8.37
C LEU A 61 5.81 -4.98 7.64
N VAL A 62 6.94 -4.34 7.41
CA VAL A 62 7.02 -3.08 6.65
C VAL A 62 6.87 -3.40 5.17
N THR A 63 6.16 -2.54 4.45
CA THR A 63 6.03 -2.65 3.00
C THR A 63 7.37 -2.29 2.34
N ASP A 64 8.17 -3.30 2.07
CA ASP A 64 9.46 -3.23 1.38
C ASP A 64 9.39 -4.18 0.17
N PRO A 65 9.79 -3.76 -1.04
CA PRO A 65 9.88 -4.65 -2.20
C PRO A 65 10.69 -5.92 -1.96
N ASN A 66 11.72 -5.85 -1.09
CA ASN A 66 12.54 -7.00 -0.73
C ASN A 66 11.86 -7.97 0.27
N ALA A 67 10.77 -7.54 0.89
CA ALA A 67 9.96 -8.38 1.79
C ALA A 67 8.84 -9.12 1.03
N VAL A 68 8.67 -8.85 -0.27
CA VAL A 68 7.72 -9.57 -1.14
C VAL A 68 8.20 -11.00 -1.30
N VAL A 69 7.32 -11.94 -0.99
CA VAL A 69 7.58 -13.36 -1.08
C VAL A 69 6.68 -14.00 -2.14
N ASP A 70 6.16 -15.15 -1.92
CA ASP A 70 5.32 -15.88 -2.85
C ASP A 70 4.27 -14.96 -3.54
N THR A 71 4.39 -14.82 -4.87
CA THR A 71 3.48 -14.01 -5.70
C THR A 71 2.53 -14.88 -6.53
N ARG A 72 2.44 -16.17 -6.24
CA ARG A 72 1.50 -17.09 -6.91
C ARG A 72 0.08 -16.82 -6.41
N LEU A 73 -0.77 -16.35 -7.31
CA LEU A 73 -2.19 -16.03 -7.09
C LEU A 73 -2.48 -14.93 -6.06
N CYS A 74 -1.48 -14.31 -5.46
CA CYS A 74 -1.62 -13.14 -4.56
C CYS A 74 -0.28 -12.44 -4.38
N SER A 75 -0.31 -11.25 -3.76
CA SER A 75 0.89 -10.57 -3.26
C SER A 75 0.99 -10.72 -1.75
N GLY A 76 2.16 -11.09 -1.27
CA GLY A 76 2.41 -11.29 0.16
C GLY A 76 3.71 -10.68 0.63
N LEU A 77 3.77 -10.32 1.90
CA LEU A 77 4.97 -9.91 2.61
C LEU A 77 5.34 -10.96 3.65
N ALA A 78 6.64 -11.14 3.89
CA ALA A 78 7.11 -11.96 5.00
C ALA A 78 8.30 -11.33 5.74
N ARG A 79 8.41 -11.71 7.01
CA ARG A 79 9.55 -11.45 7.87
C ARG A 79 9.85 -12.71 8.67
N GLY A 80 10.90 -13.44 8.28
CA GLY A 80 11.12 -14.81 8.78
C GLY A 80 9.94 -15.71 8.43
N ASP A 81 9.41 -16.43 9.40
CA ASP A 81 8.26 -17.32 9.21
C ASP A 81 6.89 -16.62 9.27
N VAL A 82 6.89 -15.32 9.60
CA VAL A 82 5.65 -14.53 9.70
C VAL A 82 5.31 -13.91 8.36
N LYS A 83 4.08 -14.11 7.90
CA LYS A 83 3.60 -13.58 6.62
C LYS A 83 2.23 -12.91 6.73
N VAL A 84 1.96 -12.02 5.77
CA VAL A 84 0.62 -11.49 5.45
C VAL A 84 0.44 -11.56 3.93
N ALA A 85 -0.57 -12.29 3.48
CA ALA A 85 -0.89 -12.52 2.07
C ALA A 85 -2.10 -11.69 1.60
N THR A 86 -2.33 -11.65 0.29
CA THR A 86 -3.49 -11.02 -0.38
C THR A 86 -3.60 -9.52 -0.04
N ILE A 87 -2.46 -8.83 -0.06
CA ILE A 87 -2.38 -7.40 0.29
C ILE A 87 -2.77 -6.46 -0.85
N GLU A 88 -2.82 -6.94 -2.10
CA GLU A 88 -2.95 -6.15 -3.32
C GLU A 88 -4.21 -5.27 -3.37
N HIS A 89 -5.36 -5.77 -2.93
CA HIS A 89 -6.62 -5.01 -2.97
C HIS A 89 -6.60 -3.81 -2.02
N LEU A 90 -6.10 -4.02 -0.79
CA LEU A 90 -5.91 -2.95 0.19
C LEU A 90 -4.84 -1.96 -0.26
N MET A 91 -3.71 -2.46 -0.78
CA MET A 91 -2.63 -1.59 -1.28
C MET A 91 -3.09 -0.74 -2.46
N SER A 92 -3.92 -1.28 -3.36
CA SER A 92 -4.54 -0.52 -4.46
C SER A 92 -5.43 0.60 -3.95
N ALA A 93 -6.26 0.34 -2.92
CA ALA A 93 -7.12 1.35 -2.31
C ALA A 93 -6.31 2.46 -1.63
N LEU A 94 -5.27 2.10 -0.86
CA LEU A 94 -4.36 3.06 -0.21
C LEU A 94 -3.65 3.94 -1.25
N ALA A 95 -3.11 3.34 -2.31
CA ALA A 95 -2.44 4.06 -3.38
C ALA A 95 -3.40 5.00 -4.13
N GLY A 96 -4.59 4.51 -4.49
CA GLY A 96 -5.61 5.29 -5.21
C GLY A 96 -6.12 6.49 -4.42
N LEU A 97 -6.22 6.39 -3.10
CA LEU A 97 -6.61 7.48 -2.21
C LEU A 97 -5.42 8.32 -1.73
N GLY A 98 -4.20 7.94 -2.07
CA GLY A 98 -2.98 8.66 -1.71
C GLY A 98 -2.66 8.63 -0.22
N VAL A 99 -3.03 7.56 0.48
CA VAL A 99 -2.65 7.33 1.89
C VAL A 99 -1.22 6.83 1.95
N ASP A 100 -0.36 7.55 2.67
CA ASP A 100 1.06 7.25 2.78
C ASP A 100 1.41 6.46 4.04
N ASN A 101 0.70 6.75 5.15
CA ASN A 101 1.06 6.23 6.46
C ASN A 101 -0.15 5.58 7.13
N VAL A 102 -0.09 4.29 7.42
CA VAL A 102 -1.16 3.53 8.05
C VAL A 102 -0.62 2.27 8.72
N TYR A 103 -1.13 1.95 9.91
CA TYR A 103 -0.99 0.61 10.49
C TYR A 103 -2.18 -0.26 10.08
N VAL A 104 -1.87 -1.47 9.64
CA VAL A 104 -2.82 -2.50 9.20
C VAL A 104 -2.69 -3.67 10.17
N ASP A 105 -3.49 -3.67 11.23
CA ASP A 105 -3.49 -4.75 12.20
C ASP A 105 -4.39 -5.89 11.71
N VAL A 106 -3.86 -7.11 11.69
CA VAL A 106 -4.59 -8.32 11.31
C VAL A 106 -4.30 -9.46 12.29
N ASP A 107 -5.32 -10.25 12.58
CA ASP A 107 -5.24 -11.43 13.45
C ASP A 107 -5.12 -12.76 12.68
N ALA A 108 -4.68 -12.70 11.43
CA ALA A 108 -4.52 -13.85 10.55
C ALA A 108 -3.42 -13.61 9.51
N PRO A 109 -2.88 -14.66 8.85
CA PRO A 109 -1.81 -14.53 7.86
C PRO A 109 -2.27 -14.02 6.49
N GLU A 110 -3.47 -13.47 6.38
CA GLU A 110 -4.06 -13.02 5.12
C GLU A 110 -4.99 -11.84 5.35
N ILE A 111 -5.02 -10.87 4.41
CA ILE A 111 -6.01 -9.79 4.38
C ILE A 111 -7.36 -10.36 3.94
N PRO A 112 -8.50 -9.94 4.55
CA PRO A 112 -9.81 -10.45 4.14
C PRO A 112 -10.11 -10.05 2.69
N ILE A 113 -10.64 -11.00 1.90
CA ILE A 113 -10.91 -10.79 0.47
C ILE A 113 -12.09 -9.83 0.22
N LEU A 114 -13.01 -9.74 1.16
CA LEU A 114 -14.27 -8.98 1.05
C LEU A 114 -15.06 -9.38 -0.21
N ASP A 115 -15.23 -8.48 -1.16
CA ASP A 115 -15.93 -8.76 -2.44
C ASP A 115 -14.99 -9.10 -3.61
N GLY A 116 -13.67 -9.20 -3.34
CA GLY A 116 -12.66 -9.46 -4.36
C GLY A 116 -12.20 -8.23 -5.14
N SER A 117 -12.57 -7.03 -4.70
CA SER A 117 -12.14 -5.76 -5.30
C SER A 117 -11.50 -4.82 -4.27
N ALA A 118 -10.95 -3.70 -4.73
CA ALA A 118 -10.50 -2.61 -3.86
C ALA A 118 -11.67 -1.75 -3.32
N GLY A 119 -12.87 -1.87 -3.87
CA GLY A 119 -14.03 -1.03 -3.55
C GLY A 119 -14.38 -0.97 -2.07
N PRO A 120 -14.56 -2.09 -1.36
CA PRO A 120 -14.83 -2.10 0.07
C PRO A 120 -13.74 -1.42 0.91
N PHE A 121 -12.47 -1.59 0.54
CA PHE A 121 -11.36 -0.90 1.22
C PHE A 121 -11.39 0.60 0.98
N VAL A 122 -11.70 1.06 -0.23
CA VAL A 122 -11.91 2.49 -0.54
C VAL A 122 -13.02 3.05 0.36
N PHE A 123 -14.16 2.35 0.47
CA PHE A 123 -15.25 2.76 1.34
C PHE A 123 -14.81 2.86 2.81
N LEU A 124 -14.08 1.88 3.33
CA LEU A 124 -13.55 1.90 4.70
C LEU A 124 -12.62 3.09 4.92
N LEU A 125 -11.67 3.33 4.03
CA LEU A 125 -10.69 4.42 4.12
C LEU A 125 -11.38 5.79 4.07
N GLN A 126 -12.36 5.97 3.19
CA GLN A 126 -13.16 7.21 3.12
C GLN A 126 -14.02 7.40 4.37
N SER A 127 -14.59 6.34 4.91
CA SER A 127 -15.38 6.38 6.16
C SER A 127 -14.51 6.74 7.37
N ALA A 128 -13.25 6.26 7.43
CA ALA A 128 -12.29 6.66 8.46
C ALA A 128 -11.88 8.13 8.34
N GLY A 129 -12.06 8.72 7.15
CA GLY A 129 -11.54 10.03 6.78
C GLY A 129 -10.03 10.01 6.54
N ILE A 130 -9.58 10.90 5.68
CA ILE A 130 -8.16 11.06 5.33
C ILE A 130 -7.74 12.47 5.69
N GLU A 131 -6.54 12.62 6.24
CA GLU A 131 -5.98 13.93 6.60
C GLU A 131 -4.55 14.08 6.10
N GLU A 132 -4.18 15.33 5.81
CA GLU A 132 -2.83 15.70 5.46
C GLU A 132 -1.96 15.85 6.70
N GLN A 133 -0.72 15.39 6.60
CA GLN A 133 0.29 15.49 7.64
C GLN A 133 1.32 16.57 7.30
N ASN A 134 1.95 17.14 8.33
CA ASN A 134 2.98 18.16 8.12
C ASN A 134 4.32 17.55 7.69
N ALA A 135 4.30 16.81 6.59
CA ALA A 135 5.47 16.19 5.98
C ALA A 135 5.33 16.15 4.46
N PRO A 136 6.38 16.37 3.68
CA PRO A 136 6.33 16.32 2.22
C PRO A 136 6.09 14.87 1.75
N LYS A 137 5.21 14.73 0.74
CA LYS A 137 4.99 13.44 0.09
C LYS A 137 6.24 13.01 -0.66
N LYS A 138 6.57 11.73 -0.60
CA LYS A 138 7.69 11.14 -1.34
C LYS A 138 7.20 10.61 -2.68
N PHE A 139 7.97 10.84 -3.73
CA PHE A 139 7.69 10.34 -5.07
C PHE A 139 8.88 9.57 -5.61
N VAL A 140 8.59 8.49 -6.33
CA VAL A 140 9.58 7.81 -7.17
C VAL A 140 9.49 8.41 -8.58
N ARG A 141 10.59 8.97 -9.08
CA ARG A 141 10.69 9.46 -10.44
C ARG A 141 11.55 8.53 -11.27
N VAL A 142 10.95 7.90 -12.26
CA VAL A 142 11.68 7.08 -13.23
C VAL A 142 12.48 7.97 -14.16
N LYS A 143 13.81 7.87 -14.15
CA LYS A 143 14.72 8.70 -14.98
C LYS A 143 15.19 8.01 -16.24
N LYS A 144 15.17 6.68 -16.27
CA LYS A 144 15.51 5.86 -17.43
C LYS A 144 14.62 4.63 -17.45
N ARG A 145 14.46 4.03 -18.64
CA ARG A 145 13.75 2.76 -18.76
C ARG A 145 14.40 1.67 -17.89
N VAL A 146 13.57 0.96 -17.15
CA VAL A 146 13.91 -0.24 -16.41
C VAL A 146 12.93 -1.32 -16.80
N GLU A 147 13.42 -2.48 -17.21
CA GLU A 147 12.60 -3.61 -17.65
C GLU A 147 13.09 -4.90 -17.00
N VAL A 148 12.15 -5.73 -16.58
CA VAL A 148 12.37 -7.11 -16.14
C VAL A 148 11.56 -8.01 -17.03
N ARG A 149 12.18 -9.10 -17.47
CA ARG A 149 11.55 -10.07 -18.38
C ARG A 149 11.81 -11.49 -17.92
N GLU A 150 10.76 -12.29 -17.94
CA GLU A 150 10.80 -13.73 -17.65
C GLU A 150 9.99 -14.48 -18.70
N GLY A 151 10.66 -15.08 -19.66
CA GLY A 151 10.03 -15.70 -20.84
C GLY A 151 9.27 -14.64 -21.66
N ASP A 152 7.99 -14.85 -21.84
CA ASP A 152 7.04 -13.96 -22.54
C ASP A 152 6.48 -12.85 -21.65
N LYS A 153 6.64 -12.97 -20.32
CA LYS A 153 6.16 -11.99 -19.33
C LYS A 153 7.18 -10.88 -19.13
N TRP A 154 6.69 -9.67 -18.98
CA TRP A 154 7.56 -8.52 -18.70
C TRP A 154 6.85 -7.45 -17.87
N ALA A 155 7.66 -6.71 -17.11
CA ALA A 155 7.24 -5.50 -16.44
C ALA A 155 8.23 -4.38 -16.74
N ARG A 156 7.74 -3.16 -17.01
CA ARG A 156 8.57 -2.05 -17.45
C ARG A 156 8.15 -0.73 -16.81
N LEU A 157 9.14 0.04 -16.43
CA LEU A 157 8.98 1.42 -16.00
C LEU A 157 9.63 2.34 -17.03
N ASP A 158 8.87 3.25 -17.59
CA ASP A 158 9.36 4.27 -18.52
C ASP A 158 9.30 5.68 -17.88
N PRO A 159 10.24 6.59 -18.21
CA PRO A 159 10.10 8.00 -17.87
C PRO A 159 8.79 8.55 -18.44
N TYR A 160 8.03 9.23 -17.58
CA TYR A 160 6.75 9.84 -17.95
C TYR A 160 6.48 11.07 -17.08
N ASP A 161 5.90 12.10 -17.67
CA ASP A 161 5.50 13.29 -16.92
C ASP A 161 4.07 13.13 -16.39
N GLY A 162 3.98 12.46 -15.22
CA GLY A 162 2.73 12.10 -14.58
C GLY A 162 2.71 10.63 -14.14
N PHE A 163 1.51 10.06 -14.07
CA PHE A 163 1.29 8.65 -13.77
C PHE A 163 0.46 8.00 -14.88
N ARG A 164 0.99 6.94 -15.47
CA ARG A 164 0.31 6.12 -16.47
C ARG A 164 0.56 4.65 -16.19
N LEU A 165 -0.49 3.87 -16.21
CA LEU A 165 -0.46 2.42 -16.08
C LEU A 165 -1.07 1.79 -17.34
N ASP A 166 -0.29 0.97 -18.03
CA ASP A 166 -0.75 0.11 -19.10
C ASP A 166 -0.59 -1.34 -18.64
N PHE A 167 -1.65 -2.11 -18.69
CA PHE A 167 -1.69 -3.48 -18.22
C PHE A 167 -2.41 -4.38 -19.23
N SER A 168 -1.82 -5.54 -19.52
CA SER A 168 -2.41 -6.55 -20.38
C SER A 168 -2.20 -7.93 -19.77
N ILE A 169 -3.24 -8.76 -19.77
CA ILE A 169 -3.18 -10.14 -19.30
C ILE A 169 -3.93 -11.02 -20.28
N GLU A 170 -3.37 -12.17 -20.59
CA GLU A 170 -3.99 -13.21 -21.42
C GLU A 170 -4.15 -14.47 -20.56
N PHE A 171 -5.32 -15.12 -20.67
CA PHE A 171 -5.66 -16.35 -19.96
C PHE A 171 -5.68 -17.54 -20.89
#